data_492066ead561286b7b218376e06ee3aa
#
_entry.id   492066ead561286b7b218376e06ee3aa
#
_cell.length_a   1.000
_cell.length_b   1.000
_cell.length_c   1.000
_cell.angle_alpha   90.00
_cell.angle_beta   90.00
_cell.angle_gamma   90.00
#
_symmetry.space_group_name_H-M   'P 1'
#
loop_
_entity.id
_entity.type
_entity.pdbx_description
1 polymer ?
#
loop_
_entity_poly.entity_id
_entity_poly.type
_entity_poly.pdbx_seq_one_letter_code
_entity_poly.pdbx_strand_id
1 'polypeptide(L)'
;EVLAHVPAPRIILLQGSVPLVNMDPFAEFLIGMGYPADRIRNPRDGRYSESSFIDSEQLAGMVAWYYEKEGMRPVLIGHSQGGMLAIRVLYDLAGAFSDSIHVWNPLTDRPEARTTIVDPVTGDVRPVVGLRVRYAAAIATGKLPRLLLGQWSMLSRLSKIPDSVDDFTGFSLDWDLIAGHFGNSEPYTAIGTAEVRNITLPMSYTHVGLPRVEHLAANATTRAWIDAYVPGTKLAVPADPGVDTTNLIHAADIWYSVKKTWCLSARRRLDAAHLTR
;
A
#
# COMPACT_ATOMS: atom_id res chain seq x y z
N GLU A 1 -21.82 -2.45 4.27
CA GLU A 1 -22.36 -3.47 5.20
C GLU A 1 -21.82 -4.87 4.92
N VAL A 2 -21.81 -5.37 3.66
CA VAL A 2 -21.36 -6.74 3.34
C VAL A 2 -19.90 -6.98 3.74
N LEU A 3 -18.99 -6.03 3.50
CA LEU A 3 -17.58 -6.18 3.81
C LEU A 3 -17.28 -6.25 5.31
N ALA A 4 -18.09 -5.64 6.17
CA ALA A 4 -17.87 -5.64 7.62
C ALA A 4 -17.94 -7.04 8.26
N HIS A 5 -18.49 -8.03 7.55
CA HIS A 5 -18.68 -9.41 8.04
C HIS A 5 -17.74 -10.43 7.39
N VAL A 6 -16.81 -9.99 6.53
CA VAL A 6 -15.85 -10.87 5.87
C VAL A 6 -14.42 -10.50 6.26
N PRO A 7 -13.50 -11.47 6.35
CA PRO A 7 -12.10 -11.20 6.65
C PRO A 7 -11.50 -10.19 5.66
N ALA A 8 -10.68 -9.27 6.15
CA ALA A 8 -9.98 -8.27 5.35
C ALA A 8 -8.51 -8.65 5.14
N PRO A 9 -7.90 -8.34 3.97
CA PRO A 9 -6.47 -8.50 3.79
C PRO A 9 -5.68 -7.58 4.74
N ARG A 10 -4.44 -7.94 5.05
CA ARG A 10 -3.53 -7.09 5.83
C ARG A 10 -3.14 -5.86 5.03
N ILE A 11 -3.16 -4.68 5.64
CA ILE A 11 -2.57 -3.46 5.09
C ILE A 11 -1.28 -3.16 5.87
N ILE A 12 -0.17 -3.00 5.15
CA ILE A 12 1.12 -2.57 5.70
C ILE A 12 1.33 -1.13 5.25
N LEU A 13 1.32 -0.19 6.21
CA LEU A 13 1.55 1.23 5.98
C LEU A 13 3.03 1.54 6.21
N LEU A 14 3.67 2.17 5.23
CA LEU A 14 5.10 2.49 5.24
C LEU A 14 5.27 4.01 5.30
N GLN A 15 5.85 4.51 6.40
CA GLN A 15 6.03 5.94 6.60
C GLN A 15 7.19 6.53 5.78
N GLY A 16 7.21 7.85 5.63
CA GLY A 16 8.34 8.58 5.07
C GLY A 16 9.54 8.68 6.02
N SER A 17 10.65 9.25 5.53
CA SER A 17 11.87 9.50 6.33
C SER A 17 11.83 10.80 7.11
N VAL A 18 10.86 11.69 6.85
CA VAL A 18 10.74 12.95 7.59
C VAL A 18 10.27 12.67 9.02
N PRO A 19 11.04 13.09 10.04
CA PRO A 19 10.65 12.92 11.43
C PRO A 19 9.25 13.49 11.69
N LEU A 20 8.48 12.81 12.56
CA LEU A 20 7.11 13.19 12.96
C LEU A 20 6.03 13.05 11.86
N VAL A 21 6.38 12.60 10.65
CA VAL A 21 5.42 12.27 9.59
C VAL A 21 5.29 10.75 9.48
N ASN A 22 4.30 10.19 10.15
CA ASN A 22 3.96 8.77 10.09
C ASN A 22 2.66 8.54 9.32
N MET A 23 2.23 7.30 9.19
CA MET A 23 1.00 6.91 8.51
C MET A 23 -0.16 6.62 9.48
N ASP A 24 -0.04 6.97 10.77
CA ASP A 24 -1.09 6.72 11.77
C ASP A 24 -2.39 7.47 11.43
N PRO A 25 -2.38 8.77 10.98
CA PRO A 25 -3.60 9.44 10.55
C PRO A 25 -4.26 8.76 9.34
N PHE A 26 -3.45 8.17 8.46
CA PHE A 26 -3.97 7.40 7.33
C PHE A 26 -4.62 6.08 7.79
N ALA A 27 -4.05 5.42 8.79
CA ALA A 27 -4.66 4.25 9.42
C ALA A 27 -6.00 4.61 10.09
N GLU A 28 -6.04 5.72 10.84
CA GLU A 28 -7.27 6.23 11.47
C GLU A 28 -8.36 6.53 10.44
N PHE A 29 -7.99 7.10 9.30
CA PHE A 29 -8.89 7.27 8.16
C PHE A 29 -9.47 5.93 7.69
N LEU A 30 -8.63 4.94 7.40
CA LEU A 30 -9.09 3.64 6.93
C LEU A 30 -10.03 2.97 7.95
N ILE A 31 -9.68 3.05 9.24
CA ILE A 31 -10.51 2.54 10.33
C ILE A 31 -11.84 3.31 10.41
N GLY A 32 -11.81 4.62 10.32
CA GLY A 32 -12.99 5.47 10.27
C GLY A 32 -13.91 5.18 9.07
N MET A 33 -13.34 4.76 7.95
CA MET A 33 -14.08 4.27 6.79
C MET A 33 -14.63 2.83 6.97
N GLY A 34 -14.28 2.14 8.06
CA GLY A 34 -14.80 0.81 8.41
C GLY A 34 -13.82 -0.34 8.15
N TYR A 35 -12.53 -0.08 7.89
CA TYR A 35 -11.54 -1.14 7.78
C TYR A 35 -11.17 -1.70 9.16
N PRO A 36 -11.01 -3.03 9.35
CA PRO A 36 -10.68 -3.61 10.64
C PRO A 36 -9.29 -3.16 11.14
N ALA A 37 -9.23 -2.56 12.34
CA ALA A 37 -8.00 -2.02 12.91
C ALA A 37 -6.91 -3.08 13.13
N ASP A 38 -7.30 -4.32 13.48
CA ASP A 38 -6.38 -5.44 13.66
C ASP A 38 -5.68 -5.86 12.36
N ARG A 39 -6.25 -5.47 11.20
CA ARG A 39 -5.68 -5.74 9.88
C ARG A 39 -4.70 -4.66 9.39
N ILE A 40 -4.55 -3.57 10.15
CA ILE A 40 -3.56 -2.52 9.88
C ILE A 40 -2.47 -2.57 10.97
N ARG A 41 -2.87 -2.82 12.20
CA ARG A 41 -1.98 -2.78 13.37
C ARG A 41 -0.93 -3.90 13.32
N ASN A 42 0.33 -3.53 13.54
CA ASN A 42 1.39 -4.51 13.78
C ASN A 42 1.06 -5.31 15.04
N PRO A 43 0.98 -6.66 14.95
CA PRO A 43 0.51 -7.49 16.06
C PRO A 43 1.49 -7.53 17.24
N ARG A 44 2.77 -7.15 17.04
CA ARG A 44 3.81 -7.18 18.06
C ARG A 44 3.78 -5.97 18.97
N ASP A 45 3.74 -4.77 18.38
CA ASP A 45 3.91 -3.50 19.11
C ASP A 45 2.69 -2.58 19.03
N GLY A 46 1.68 -2.97 18.28
CA GLY A 46 0.43 -2.23 18.15
C GLY A 46 0.48 -0.99 17.26
N ARG A 47 1.62 -0.69 16.63
CA ARG A 47 1.77 0.46 15.73
C ARG A 47 1.01 0.24 14.42
N TYR A 48 0.60 1.34 13.81
CA TYR A 48 -0.02 1.30 12.48
C TYR A 48 0.99 1.52 11.35
N SER A 49 2.14 2.10 11.66
CA SER A 49 3.10 2.57 10.67
C SER A 49 4.43 1.85 10.82
N GLU A 50 4.90 1.25 9.73
CA GLU A 50 6.23 0.65 9.67
C GLU A 50 7.27 1.70 9.26
N SER A 51 8.48 1.56 9.79
CA SER A 51 9.60 2.45 9.47
C SER A 51 10.02 2.30 8.01
N SER A 52 10.31 3.42 7.34
CA SER A 52 10.92 3.41 6.01
C SER A 52 12.37 2.93 5.97
N PHE A 53 12.98 2.66 7.12
CA PHE A 53 14.34 2.12 7.26
C PHE A 53 14.37 0.61 7.52
N ILE A 54 13.21 -0.04 7.59
CA ILE A 54 13.15 -1.50 7.66
C ILE A 54 13.71 -2.10 6.35
N ASP A 55 14.35 -3.25 6.48
CA ASP A 55 14.86 -3.96 5.31
C ASP A 55 13.74 -4.45 4.38
N SER A 56 13.90 -4.29 3.07
CA SER A 56 12.88 -4.65 2.10
C SER A 56 12.67 -6.16 1.96
N GLU A 57 13.73 -6.97 2.13
CA GLU A 57 13.61 -8.44 2.15
C GLU A 57 12.87 -8.91 3.41
N GLN A 58 13.09 -8.22 4.56
CA GLN A 58 12.32 -8.45 5.77
C GLN A 58 10.83 -8.21 5.52
N LEU A 59 10.46 -7.09 4.89
CA LEU A 59 9.07 -6.80 4.53
C LEU A 59 8.50 -7.81 3.53
N ALA A 60 9.26 -8.22 2.52
CA ALA A 60 8.85 -9.27 1.59
C ALA A 60 8.58 -10.60 2.32
N GLY A 61 9.44 -10.95 3.28
CA GLY A 61 9.24 -12.10 4.17
C GLY A 61 7.99 -11.98 5.04
N MET A 62 7.68 -10.76 5.56
CA MET A 62 6.44 -10.49 6.31
C MET A 62 5.20 -10.62 5.42
N VAL A 63 5.25 -10.13 4.18
CA VAL A 63 4.17 -10.31 3.18
C VAL A 63 3.87 -11.80 2.99
N ALA A 64 4.91 -12.63 2.87
CA ALA A 64 4.78 -14.07 2.72
C ALA A 64 4.13 -14.70 3.96
N TRP A 65 4.59 -14.33 5.16
CA TRP A 65 4.05 -14.83 6.43
C TRP A 65 2.58 -14.48 6.60
N TYR A 66 2.20 -13.22 6.35
CA TYR A 66 0.80 -12.79 6.44
C TYR A 66 -0.08 -13.51 5.43
N TYR A 67 0.40 -13.66 4.18
CA TYR A 67 -0.36 -14.40 3.17
C TYR A 67 -0.64 -15.84 3.59
N GLU A 68 0.39 -16.56 4.06
CA GLU A 68 0.24 -17.94 4.52
C GLU A 68 -0.70 -18.06 5.72
N LYS A 69 -0.57 -17.17 6.72
CA LYS A 69 -1.32 -17.25 7.99
C LYS A 69 -2.74 -16.70 7.89
N GLU A 70 -2.95 -15.65 7.10
CA GLU A 70 -4.23 -14.95 7.02
C GLU A 70 -5.04 -15.34 5.77
N GLY A 71 -4.43 -16.04 4.81
CA GLY A 71 -5.09 -16.53 3.61
C GLY A 71 -5.41 -15.47 2.56
N MET A 72 -4.92 -14.25 2.74
CA MET A 72 -5.13 -13.14 1.83
C MET A 72 -3.83 -12.42 1.56
N ARG A 73 -3.59 -12.04 0.29
CA ARG A 73 -2.40 -11.28 -0.10
C ARG A 73 -2.46 -9.87 0.50
N PRO A 74 -1.41 -9.42 1.20
CA PRO A 74 -1.37 -8.09 1.78
C PRO A 74 -1.43 -6.96 0.76
N VAL A 75 -1.73 -5.77 1.28
CA VAL A 75 -1.71 -4.48 0.58
C VAL A 75 -0.55 -3.65 1.15
N LEU A 76 0.19 -2.96 0.29
CA LEU A 76 1.27 -2.05 0.67
C LEU A 76 0.89 -0.62 0.33
N ILE A 77 0.95 0.29 1.30
CA ILE A 77 0.70 1.73 1.07
C ILE A 77 1.87 2.50 1.68
N GLY A 78 2.62 3.22 0.85
CA GLY A 78 3.79 3.94 1.30
C GLY A 78 3.76 5.42 0.95
N HIS A 79 4.19 6.26 1.89
CA HIS A 79 4.37 7.68 1.70
C HIS A 79 5.86 8.03 1.56
N SER A 80 6.21 8.88 0.61
CA SER A 80 7.56 9.38 0.42
C SER A 80 8.57 8.22 0.27
N GLN A 81 9.58 8.10 1.15
CA GLN A 81 10.50 6.98 1.17
C GLN A 81 9.79 5.63 1.40
N GLY A 82 8.70 5.60 2.18
CA GLY A 82 7.89 4.39 2.35
C GLY A 82 7.27 3.90 1.04
N GLY A 83 6.92 4.82 0.13
CA GLY A 83 6.45 4.43 -1.22
C GLY A 83 7.57 3.83 -2.07
N MET A 84 8.81 4.35 -1.95
CA MET A 84 9.97 3.72 -2.58
C MET A 84 10.23 2.33 -2.00
N LEU A 85 10.14 2.20 -0.68
CA LEU A 85 10.29 0.91 0.00
C LEU A 85 9.23 -0.10 -0.45
N ALA A 86 7.96 0.33 -0.61
CA ALA A 86 6.91 -0.51 -1.16
C ALA A 86 7.30 -1.04 -2.56
N ILE A 87 7.78 -0.17 -3.45
CA ILE A 87 8.22 -0.58 -4.79
C ILE A 87 9.42 -1.53 -4.71
N ARG A 88 10.36 -1.29 -3.80
CA ARG A 88 11.51 -2.16 -3.60
C ARG A 88 11.09 -3.56 -3.15
N VAL A 89 10.14 -3.67 -2.23
CA VAL A 89 9.53 -4.96 -1.83
C VAL A 89 8.93 -5.69 -3.03
N LEU A 90 8.28 -4.96 -3.96
CA LEU A 90 7.80 -5.58 -5.19
C LEU A 90 8.93 -6.16 -6.02
N TYR A 91 10.09 -5.49 -6.11
CA TYR A 91 11.27 -6.02 -6.80
C TYR A 91 11.90 -7.21 -6.09
N ASP A 92 11.94 -7.21 -4.75
CA ASP A 92 12.38 -8.37 -3.96
C ASP A 92 11.49 -9.58 -4.25
N LEU A 93 10.17 -9.42 -4.18
CA LEU A 93 9.21 -10.48 -4.52
C LEU A 93 9.32 -10.94 -5.98
N ALA A 94 9.74 -10.07 -6.90
CA ALA A 94 10.01 -10.42 -8.29
C ALA A 94 11.35 -11.11 -8.51
N GLY A 95 12.18 -11.29 -7.47
CA GLY A 95 13.51 -11.92 -7.57
C GLY A 95 14.58 -11.02 -8.19
N ALA A 96 14.42 -9.68 -8.14
CA ALA A 96 15.35 -8.76 -8.80
C ALA A 96 16.66 -8.53 -8.03
N PHE A 97 16.70 -8.87 -6.75
CA PHE A 97 17.86 -8.64 -5.87
C PHE A 97 18.35 -9.94 -5.20
N SER A 98 17.46 -10.89 -4.98
CA SER A 98 17.78 -12.19 -4.38
C SER A 98 16.88 -13.28 -4.95
N ASP A 99 17.42 -14.47 -5.15
CA ASP A 99 16.66 -15.67 -5.58
C ASP A 99 15.96 -16.35 -4.39
N SER A 100 16.27 -15.94 -3.15
CA SER A 100 15.81 -16.60 -1.95
C SER A 100 15.60 -15.57 -0.82
N ILE A 101 14.38 -15.50 -0.30
CA ILE A 101 13.98 -14.60 0.78
C ILE A 101 13.41 -15.43 1.92
N HIS A 102 13.91 -15.22 3.14
CA HIS A 102 13.37 -15.87 4.32
C HIS A 102 11.97 -15.38 4.67
N VAL A 103 11.08 -16.27 5.04
CA VAL A 103 9.81 -15.91 5.68
C VAL A 103 10.13 -15.18 6.99
N TRP A 104 9.53 -14.00 7.18
CA TRP A 104 9.77 -13.20 8.39
C TRP A 104 8.53 -13.21 9.28
N ASN A 105 8.69 -13.66 10.50
CA ASN A 105 7.60 -13.75 11.47
C ASN A 105 7.42 -12.39 12.19
N PRO A 106 6.34 -11.66 11.92
CA PRO A 106 6.12 -10.33 12.51
C PRO A 106 5.82 -10.35 14.01
N LEU A 107 5.44 -11.51 14.58
CA LEU A 107 5.16 -11.65 16.01
C LEU A 107 6.45 -11.68 16.84
N THR A 108 7.49 -12.33 16.29
CA THR A 108 8.79 -12.49 16.95
C THR A 108 9.85 -11.54 16.42
N ASP A 109 9.57 -10.86 15.31
CA ASP A 109 10.48 -10.00 14.55
C ASP A 109 11.78 -10.72 14.16
N ARG A 110 11.63 -11.93 13.63
CA ARG A 110 12.77 -12.79 13.27
C ARG A 110 12.50 -13.53 11.96
N PRO A 111 13.56 -13.82 11.17
CA PRO A 111 13.43 -14.72 10.03
C PRO A 111 13.15 -16.15 10.52
N GLU A 112 12.31 -16.86 9.81
CA GLU A 112 12.13 -18.31 9.96
C GLU A 112 13.17 -19.04 9.10
N ALA A 113 13.54 -20.28 9.47
CA ALA A 113 14.54 -21.07 8.74
C ALA A 113 13.96 -21.68 7.45
N ARG A 114 13.14 -20.93 6.74
CA ARG A 114 12.52 -21.33 5.47
C ARG A 114 12.38 -20.15 4.51
N THR A 115 12.43 -20.45 3.24
CA THR A 115 12.23 -19.49 2.13
C THR A 115 10.99 -19.81 1.31
N THR A 116 10.15 -20.70 1.81
CA THR A 116 8.91 -21.15 1.18
C THR A 116 7.73 -21.00 2.13
N ILE A 117 6.54 -20.90 1.57
CA ILE A 117 5.25 -20.93 2.27
C ILE A 117 4.39 -22.06 1.71
N VAL A 118 3.38 -22.46 2.48
CA VAL A 118 2.25 -23.24 1.96
C VAL A 118 1.20 -22.25 1.48
N ASP A 119 0.89 -22.27 0.18
CA ASP A 119 -0.14 -21.40 -0.39
C ASP A 119 -1.51 -21.73 0.24
N PRO A 120 -2.15 -20.78 0.93
CA PRO A 120 -3.38 -21.07 1.67
C PRO A 120 -4.60 -21.34 0.77
N VAL A 121 -4.47 -21.13 -0.54
CA VAL A 121 -5.56 -21.37 -1.51
C VAL A 121 -5.39 -22.73 -2.19
N THR A 122 -4.16 -23.09 -2.60
CA THR A 122 -3.90 -24.32 -3.36
C THR A 122 -3.33 -25.44 -2.51
N GLY A 123 -2.74 -25.14 -1.36
CA GLY A 123 -2.00 -26.09 -0.52
C GLY A 123 -0.58 -26.39 -1.01
N ASP A 124 -0.16 -25.80 -2.13
CA ASP A 124 1.17 -26.05 -2.69
C ASP A 124 2.26 -25.33 -1.92
N VAL A 125 3.43 -25.96 -1.84
CA VAL A 125 4.64 -25.29 -1.34
C VAL A 125 5.23 -24.43 -2.44
N ARG A 126 5.44 -23.15 -2.16
CA ARG A 126 6.00 -22.19 -3.11
C ARG A 126 7.01 -21.25 -2.46
N PRO A 127 8.01 -20.75 -3.20
CA PRO A 127 8.98 -19.80 -2.65
C PRO A 127 8.33 -18.44 -2.33
N VAL A 128 8.98 -17.67 -1.47
CA VAL A 128 8.62 -16.26 -1.20
C VAL A 128 8.83 -15.42 -2.47
N VAL A 129 9.95 -15.63 -3.15
CA VAL A 129 10.17 -15.05 -4.48
C VAL A 129 9.14 -15.61 -5.46
N GLY A 130 8.50 -14.75 -6.23
CA GLY A 130 7.37 -15.07 -7.10
C GLY A 130 6.00 -14.86 -6.45
N LEU A 131 5.93 -14.47 -5.16
CA LEU A 131 4.68 -14.01 -4.55
C LEU A 131 4.25 -12.66 -5.12
N ARG A 132 2.95 -12.40 -5.03
CA ARG A 132 2.36 -11.13 -5.49
C ARG A 132 1.54 -10.51 -4.37
N VAL A 133 1.64 -9.20 -4.19
CA VAL A 133 0.67 -8.43 -3.40
C VAL A 133 -0.54 -8.09 -4.26
N ARG A 134 -1.66 -7.80 -3.62
CA ARG A 134 -2.90 -7.52 -4.35
C ARG A 134 -2.97 -6.09 -4.85
N TYR A 135 -2.55 -5.16 -4.00
CA TYR A 135 -2.54 -3.74 -4.30
C TYR A 135 -1.33 -3.08 -3.62
N ALA A 136 -0.73 -2.12 -4.30
CA ALA A 136 0.26 -1.24 -3.71
C ALA A 136 0.00 0.21 -4.13
N ALA A 137 0.33 1.15 -3.24
CA ALA A 137 0.27 2.58 -3.52
C ALA A 137 1.57 3.27 -3.08
N ALA A 138 2.06 4.19 -3.92
CA ALA A 138 3.18 5.07 -3.61
C ALA A 138 2.70 6.53 -3.65
N ILE A 139 2.78 7.21 -2.50
CA ILE A 139 2.28 8.57 -2.32
C ILE A 139 3.48 9.52 -2.24
N ALA A 140 3.58 10.48 -3.16
CA ALA A 140 4.64 11.50 -3.23
C ALA A 140 6.06 10.91 -3.14
N THR A 141 6.32 9.83 -3.84
CA THR A 141 7.62 9.15 -3.87
C THR A 141 8.49 9.77 -4.96
N GLY A 142 9.66 10.29 -4.59
CA GLY A 142 10.52 11.01 -5.51
C GLY A 142 11.93 10.44 -5.69
N LYS A 143 12.72 11.13 -6.54
CA LYS A 143 14.09 10.72 -6.90
C LYS A 143 15.15 11.17 -5.89
N LEU A 144 14.95 12.30 -5.21
CA LEU A 144 15.94 12.90 -4.33
C LEU A 144 16.29 12.04 -3.10
N PRO A 145 15.32 11.44 -2.38
CA PRO A 145 15.62 10.57 -1.25
C PRO A 145 16.53 9.38 -1.60
N ARG A 146 16.48 8.88 -2.83
CA ARG A 146 17.32 7.77 -3.30
C ARG A 146 18.80 8.08 -3.31
N LEU A 147 19.15 9.28 -3.76
CA LEU A 147 20.54 9.75 -3.80
C LEU A 147 21.06 9.94 -2.37
N LEU A 148 20.25 10.54 -1.50
CA LEU A 148 20.64 10.86 -0.12
C LEU A 148 20.76 9.62 0.77
N LEU A 149 19.99 8.56 0.48
CA LEU A 149 19.88 7.36 1.32
C LEU A 149 20.63 6.14 0.75
N GLY A 150 21.50 6.35 -0.24
CA GLY A 150 22.35 5.29 -0.81
C GLY A 150 21.60 4.19 -1.57
N GLN A 151 20.36 4.43 -1.98
CA GLN A 151 19.53 3.43 -2.67
C GLN A 151 19.71 3.45 -4.19
N TRP A 152 20.95 3.37 -4.63
CA TRP A 152 21.35 3.45 -6.04
C TRP A 152 20.66 2.42 -6.95
N SER A 153 20.37 1.22 -6.43
CA SER A 153 19.71 0.15 -7.16
C SER A 153 18.28 0.50 -7.61
N MET A 154 17.65 1.49 -6.97
CA MET A 154 16.28 1.95 -7.28
C MET A 154 16.23 3.11 -8.28
N LEU A 155 17.36 3.73 -8.67
CA LEU A 155 17.37 4.91 -9.54
C LEU A 155 16.70 4.69 -10.90
N SER A 156 16.92 3.54 -11.51
CA SER A 156 16.31 3.15 -12.81
C SER A 156 15.03 2.33 -12.67
N ARG A 157 14.67 1.94 -11.43
CA ARG A 157 13.57 1.00 -11.17
C ARG A 157 12.32 1.66 -10.60
N LEU A 158 12.44 2.85 -10.00
CA LEU A 158 11.33 3.45 -9.25
C LEU A 158 10.08 3.69 -10.08
N SER A 159 10.21 4.11 -11.32
CA SER A 159 9.07 4.35 -12.22
C SER A 159 8.58 3.08 -12.93
N LYS A 160 9.23 1.95 -12.71
CA LYS A 160 8.89 0.66 -13.33
C LYS A 160 8.31 -0.28 -12.29
N ILE A 161 7.10 -0.77 -12.52
CA ILE A 161 6.38 -1.63 -11.58
C ILE A 161 6.42 -3.08 -12.07
N PRO A 162 7.00 -4.01 -11.29
CA PRO A 162 7.10 -5.42 -11.66
C PRO A 162 5.78 -6.17 -11.46
N ASP A 163 5.69 -7.39 -12.01
CA ASP A 163 4.51 -8.25 -11.94
C ASP A 163 4.22 -8.87 -10.57
N SER A 164 4.97 -8.51 -9.54
CA SER A 164 4.72 -8.92 -8.16
C SER A 164 3.58 -8.16 -7.47
N VAL A 165 2.84 -7.33 -8.22
CA VAL A 165 1.62 -6.66 -7.78
C VAL A 165 0.53 -6.81 -8.85
N ASP A 166 -0.73 -6.92 -8.42
CA ASP A 166 -1.86 -6.96 -9.37
C ASP A 166 -2.27 -5.54 -9.78
N ASP A 167 -2.52 -4.64 -8.83
CA ASP A 167 -2.90 -3.23 -9.01
C ASP A 167 -1.89 -2.30 -8.32
N PHE A 168 -1.47 -1.22 -8.99
CA PHE A 168 -0.59 -0.20 -8.42
C PHE A 168 -1.12 1.21 -8.69
N THR A 169 -1.07 2.10 -7.69
CA THR A 169 -1.38 3.51 -7.89
C THR A 169 -0.22 4.40 -7.41
N GLY A 170 0.29 5.23 -8.31
CA GLY A 170 1.26 6.27 -7.98
C GLY A 170 0.59 7.63 -7.87
N PHE A 171 0.83 8.33 -6.75
CA PHE A 171 0.36 9.69 -6.51
C PHE A 171 1.55 10.64 -6.52
N SER A 172 1.51 11.67 -7.35
CA SER A 172 2.57 12.64 -7.49
C SER A 172 2.10 14.07 -7.24
N LEU A 173 3.02 14.91 -6.81
CA LEU A 173 2.90 16.35 -6.76
C LEU A 173 3.87 16.94 -7.79
N ASP A 174 3.41 17.83 -8.67
CA ASP A 174 4.24 18.39 -9.74
C ASP A 174 5.38 19.27 -9.21
N TRP A 175 5.14 19.97 -8.11
CA TRP A 175 6.12 20.85 -7.44
C TRP A 175 6.40 20.33 -6.03
N ASP A 176 7.10 19.22 -5.92
CA ASP A 176 7.47 18.60 -4.66
C ASP A 176 9.00 18.66 -4.48
N LEU A 177 9.47 19.71 -3.83
CA LEU A 177 10.90 19.91 -3.57
C LEU A 177 11.49 18.81 -2.67
N ILE A 178 10.69 18.23 -1.77
CA ILE A 178 11.10 17.14 -0.87
C ILE A 178 11.31 15.86 -1.66
N ALA A 179 10.41 15.56 -2.59
CA ALA A 179 10.54 14.42 -3.50
C ALA A 179 11.52 14.68 -4.66
N GLY A 180 11.97 15.92 -4.85
CA GLY A 180 12.86 16.33 -5.96
C GLY A 180 12.13 16.45 -7.29
N HIS A 181 10.86 16.85 -7.28
CA HIS A 181 10.06 17.13 -8.46
C HIS A 181 10.01 18.65 -8.73
N PHE A 182 10.41 19.03 -9.94
CA PHE A 182 10.43 20.41 -10.43
C PHE A 182 9.57 20.52 -11.71
N GLY A 183 8.27 20.33 -11.59
CA GLY A 183 7.34 20.19 -12.70
C GLY A 183 6.86 18.73 -12.82
N ASN A 184 6.63 18.24 -14.03
CA ASN A 184 6.07 16.91 -14.28
C ASN A 184 6.87 15.79 -13.62
N SER A 185 6.21 14.96 -12.83
CA SER A 185 6.79 13.71 -12.31
C SER A 185 6.79 12.64 -13.40
N GLU A 186 7.82 11.77 -13.38
CA GLU A 186 7.88 10.62 -14.28
C GLU A 186 6.77 9.62 -13.91
N PRO A 187 5.88 9.25 -14.85
CA PRO A 187 4.80 8.34 -14.55
C PRO A 187 5.33 6.92 -14.29
N TYR A 188 4.64 6.22 -13.42
CA TYR A 188 4.86 4.79 -13.22
C TYR A 188 4.33 4.01 -14.42
N THR A 189 5.08 2.97 -14.83
CA THR A 189 4.70 2.08 -15.93
C THR A 189 4.92 0.63 -15.52
N ALA A 190 4.00 -0.25 -15.93
CA ALA A 190 4.18 -1.69 -15.70
C ALA A 190 5.32 -2.25 -16.57
N ILE A 191 6.11 -3.18 -16.00
CA ILE A 191 7.06 -3.99 -16.78
C ILE A 191 6.33 -5.13 -17.50
N GLY A 192 5.23 -5.60 -16.91
CA GLY A 192 4.44 -6.73 -17.41
C GLY A 192 2.93 -6.45 -17.33
N THR A 193 2.19 -7.26 -16.58
CA THR A 193 0.72 -7.31 -16.56
C THR A 193 0.07 -6.52 -15.43
N ALA A 194 0.83 -5.87 -14.55
CA ALA A 194 0.31 -5.07 -13.45
C ALA A 194 -0.55 -3.91 -13.98
N GLU A 195 -1.72 -3.68 -13.37
CA GLU A 195 -2.54 -2.51 -13.65
C GLU A 195 -1.94 -1.29 -12.93
N VAL A 196 -1.42 -0.31 -13.69
CA VAL A 196 -0.77 0.87 -13.12
C VAL A 196 -1.58 2.12 -13.41
N ARG A 197 -1.91 2.88 -12.35
CA ARG A 197 -2.55 4.18 -12.43
C ARG A 197 -1.63 5.27 -11.89
N ASN A 198 -1.67 6.42 -12.54
CA ASN A 198 -0.93 7.61 -12.14
C ASN A 198 -1.90 8.74 -11.87
N ILE A 199 -1.79 9.38 -10.72
CA ILE A 199 -2.64 10.48 -10.29
C ILE A 199 -1.76 11.65 -9.87
N THR A 200 -1.84 12.74 -10.62
CA THR A 200 -1.25 14.01 -10.21
C THR A 200 -2.20 14.71 -9.25
N LEU A 201 -1.70 15.02 -8.06
CA LEU A 201 -2.48 15.65 -7.00
C LEU A 201 -2.53 17.17 -7.19
N PRO A 202 -3.57 17.84 -6.68
CA PRO A 202 -3.69 19.29 -6.74
C PRO A 202 -2.49 20.01 -6.09
N MET A 203 -2.12 21.17 -6.63
CA MET A 203 -1.01 22.00 -6.13
C MET A 203 -1.21 22.51 -4.69
N SER A 204 -2.43 22.47 -4.18
CA SER A 204 -2.74 22.80 -2.77
C SER A 204 -2.30 21.71 -1.78
N TYR A 205 -1.99 20.51 -2.27
CA TYR A 205 -1.54 19.42 -1.40
C TYR A 205 -0.04 19.58 -1.10
N THR A 206 0.34 19.22 0.12
CA THR A 206 1.73 19.35 0.57
C THR A 206 2.31 17.98 0.92
N HIS A 207 3.58 17.75 0.59
CA HIS A 207 4.27 16.49 0.82
C HIS A 207 4.05 15.93 2.24
N VAL A 208 4.29 16.75 3.26
CA VAL A 208 4.17 16.34 4.67
C VAL A 208 2.72 16.24 5.17
N GLY A 209 1.79 16.85 4.46
CA GLY A 209 0.35 16.82 4.77
C GLY A 209 -0.38 15.60 4.23
N LEU A 210 0.16 14.92 3.20
CA LEU A 210 -0.54 13.82 2.53
C LEU A 210 -1.00 12.67 3.44
N PRO A 211 -0.29 12.26 4.50
CA PRO A 211 -0.80 11.25 5.41
C PRO A 211 -1.97 11.70 6.30
N ARG A 212 -2.20 13.01 6.43
CA ARG A 212 -3.23 13.57 7.32
C ARG A 212 -4.59 13.58 6.64
N VAL A 213 -5.34 12.51 6.77
CA VAL A 213 -6.63 12.28 6.11
C VAL A 213 -7.73 11.79 7.07
N GLU A 214 -7.44 11.66 8.36
CA GLU A 214 -8.33 11.15 9.40
C GLU A 214 -9.64 11.93 9.48
N HIS A 215 -9.59 13.26 9.30
CA HIS A 215 -10.74 14.16 9.31
C HIS A 215 -11.78 13.82 8.23
N LEU A 216 -11.34 13.24 7.11
CA LEU A 216 -12.22 12.87 5.99
C LEU A 216 -13.20 11.76 6.35
N ALA A 217 -12.79 10.82 7.19
CA ALA A 217 -13.67 9.74 7.66
C ALA A 217 -14.59 10.18 8.81
N ALA A 218 -14.19 11.23 9.55
CA ALA A 218 -14.98 11.78 10.65
C ALA A 218 -16.17 12.63 10.17
N ASN A 219 -16.09 13.22 8.97
CA ASN A 219 -17.16 14.05 8.42
C ASN A 219 -18.06 13.24 7.48
N ALA A 220 -19.38 13.30 7.69
CA ALA A 220 -20.35 12.51 6.92
C ALA A 220 -20.37 12.86 5.42
N THR A 221 -20.16 14.13 5.06
CA THR A 221 -20.18 14.58 3.67
C THR A 221 -18.98 14.03 2.89
N THR A 222 -17.76 14.17 3.43
CA THR A 222 -16.53 13.63 2.81
C THR A 222 -16.56 12.11 2.78
N ARG A 223 -17.03 11.47 3.83
CA ARG A 223 -17.17 10.01 3.90
C ARG A 223 -18.12 9.49 2.82
N ALA A 224 -19.29 10.11 2.64
CA ALA A 224 -20.24 9.73 1.60
C ALA A 224 -19.66 9.94 0.19
N TRP A 225 -18.95 11.04 -0.03
CA TRP A 225 -18.28 11.32 -1.29
C TRP A 225 -17.19 10.29 -1.60
N ILE A 226 -16.36 9.95 -0.61
CA ILE A 226 -15.30 8.93 -0.73
C ILE A 226 -15.89 7.56 -1.05
N ASP A 227 -17.00 7.19 -0.42
CA ASP A 227 -17.67 5.92 -0.69
C ASP A 227 -18.26 5.83 -2.09
N ALA A 228 -18.71 6.96 -2.65
CA ALA A 228 -19.23 7.07 -4.01
C ALA A 228 -18.15 7.23 -5.09
N TYR A 229 -16.91 7.53 -4.69
CA TYR A 229 -15.81 7.78 -5.64
C TYR A 229 -15.46 6.53 -6.45
N VAL A 230 -15.32 6.74 -7.77
CA VAL A 230 -14.80 5.74 -8.71
C VAL A 230 -13.71 6.41 -9.56
N PRO A 231 -12.52 5.80 -9.70
CA PRO A 231 -11.46 6.34 -10.52
C PRO A 231 -11.91 6.68 -11.95
N GLY A 232 -11.51 7.86 -12.44
CA GLY A 232 -11.87 8.32 -13.78
C GLY A 232 -13.25 8.97 -13.88
N THR A 233 -14.06 9.00 -12.82
CA THR A 233 -15.33 9.73 -12.81
C THR A 233 -15.11 11.19 -12.35
N LYS A 234 -15.86 12.13 -12.94
CA LYS A 234 -15.87 13.53 -12.49
C LYS A 234 -16.96 13.72 -11.44
N LEU A 235 -16.64 13.40 -10.18
CA LEU A 235 -17.49 13.78 -9.06
C LEU A 235 -17.13 15.21 -8.62
N ALA A 236 -18.12 16.09 -8.48
CA ALA A 236 -17.90 17.41 -7.92
C ALA A 236 -17.43 17.27 -6.45
N VAL A 237 -16.31 17.88 -6.13
CA VAL A 237 -15.82 17.93 -4.74
C VAL A 237 -16.82 18.71 -3.88
N PRO A 238 -17.13 18.27 -2.65
CA PRO A 238 -18.01 19.01 -1.76
C PRO A 238 -17.54 20.46 -1.58
N ALA A 239 -18.42 21.41 -1.82
CA ALA A 239 -18.14 22.83 -1.74
C ALA A 239 -18.73 23.50 -0.49
N ASP A 240 -19.19 22.72 0.49
CA ASP A 240 -19.72 23.23 1.75
C ASP A 240 -18.58 23.91 2.53
N PRO A 241 -18.72 25.22 2.91
CA PRO A 241 -17.69 25.97 3.64
C PRO A 241 -17.26 25.35 4.98
N GLY A 242 -18.09 24.51 5.57
CA GLY A 242 -17.80 23.81 6.84
C GLY A 242 -17.09 22.46 6.67
N VAL A 243 -16.78 22.04 5.43
CA VAL A 243 -16.20 20.72 5.15
C VAL A 243 -14.75 20.86 4.69
N ASP A 244 -13.82 20.32 5.46
CA ASP A 244 -12.43 20.21 5.06
C ASP A 244 -12.26 19.05 4.07
N THR A 245 -11.92 19.39 2.82
CA THR A 245 -11.67 18.46 1.71
C THR A 245 -10.18 18.32 1.39
N THR A 246 -9.30 18.79 2.26
CA THR A 246 -7.85 18.64 2.10
C THR A 246 -7.49 17.16 1.98
N ASN A 247 -6.65 16.83 1.02
CA ASN A 247 -6.19 15.46 0.77
C ASN A 247 -7.28 14.44 0.31
N LEU A 248 -8.46 14.90 -0.08
CA LEU A 248 -9.61 14.06 -0.42
C LEU A 248 -9.34 13.07 -1.56
N ILE A 249 -8.62 13.50 -2.63
CA ILE A 249 -8.52 12.73 -3.87
C ILE A 249 -7.74 11.43 -3.69
N HIS A 250 -6.53 11.48 -3.11
CA HIS A 250 -5.74 10.26 -2.93
C HIS A 250 -6.33 9.35 -1.86
N ALA A 251 -6.93 9.92 -0.81
CA ALA A 251 -7.63 9.13 0.20
C ALA A 251 -8.79 8.32 -0.41
N ALA A 252 -9.59 8.96 -1.28
CA ALA A 252 -10.70 8.31 -1.96
C ALA A 252 -10.25 7.22 -2.94
N ASP A 253 -9.20 7.49 -3.74
CA ASP A 253 -8.69 6.51 -4.70
C ASP A 253 -8.08 5.29 -4.01
N ILE A 254 -7.33 5.50 -2.93
CA ILE A 254 -6.80 4.40 -2.12
C ILE A 254 -7.95 3.63 -1.47
N TRP A 255 -8.96 4.31 -0.90
CA TRP A 255 -10.11 3.63 -0.31
C TRP A 255 -10.87 2.79 -1.34
N TYR A 256 -11.09 3.31 -2.54
CA TYR A 256 -11.67 2.54 -3.64
C TYR A 256 -10.88 1.26 -3.92
N SER A 257 -9.55 1.38 -4.05
CA SER A 257 -8.67 0.26 -4.36
C SER A 257 -8.60 -0.76 -3.21
N VAL A 258 -8.62 -0.30 -1.96
CA VAL A 258 -8.71 -1.15 -0.77
C VAL A 258 -10.03 -1.92 -0.76
N LYS A 259 -11.18 -1.25 -1.00
CA LYS A 259 -12.48 -1.91 -1.11
C LYS A 259 -12.51 -2.97 -2.22
N LYS A 260 -12.02 -2.62 -3.43
CA LYS A 260 -11.89 -3.54 -4.58
C LYS A 260 -11.08 -4.78 -4.18
N THR A 261 -9.92 -4.56 -3.59
CA THR A 261 -9.02 -5.63 -3.13
C THR A 261 -9.67 -6.51 -2.08
N TRP A 262 -10.36 -5.93 -1.12
CA TRP A 262 -11.08 -6.66 -0.07
C TRP A 262 -12.17 -7.54 -0.64
N CYS A 263 -13.04 -7.00 -1.50
CA CYS A 263 -14.09 -7.76 -2.19
C CYS A 263 -13.53 -8.95 -2.97
N LEU A 264 -12.47 -8.72 -3.76
CA LEU A 264 -11.87 -9.78 -4.59
C LEU A 264 -11.19 -10.85 -3.74
N SER A 265 -10.54 -10.48 -2.63
CA SER A 265 -9.89 -11.41 -1.71
C SER A 265 -10.91 -12.27 -0.95
N ALA A 266 -12.00 -11.66 -0.49
CA ALA A 266 -13.11 -12.35 0.16
C ALA A 266 -13.76 -13.37 -0.78
N ARG A 267 -14.06 -12.96 -2.02
CA ARG A 267 -14.63 -13.84 -3.05
C ARG A 267 -13.74 -15.07 -3.29
N ARG A 268 -12.44 -14.88 -3.49
CA ARG A 268 -11.49 -16.00 -3.71
C ARG A 268 -11.49 -17.01 -2.56
N ARG A 269 -11.58 -16.53 -1.32
CA ARG A 269 -11.67 -17.44 -0.16
C ARG A 269 -12.96 -18.26 -0.15
N LEU A 270 -14.07 -17.64 -0.52
CA LEU A 270 -15.36 -18.35 -0.62
C LEU A 270 -15.32 -19.39 -1.74
N ASP A 271 -14.80 -19.02 -2.91
CA ASP A 271 -14.67 -19.94 -4.05
C ASP A 271 -13.76 -21.15 -3.68
N ALA A 272 -12.63 -20.91 -3.01
CA ALA A 272 -11.73 -21.98 -2.54
C ALA A 272 -12.42 -22.90 -1.50
N ALA A 273 -13.20 -22.35 -0.57
CA ALA A 273 -13.93 -23.13 0.42
C ALA A 273 -15.07 -23.97 -0.18
N HIS A 274 -15.60 -23.58 -1.33
CA HIS A 274 -16.60 -24.37 -2.07
C HIS A 274 -15.99 -25.52 -2.86
N LEU A 275 -14.74 -25.40 -3.32
CA LEU A 275 -14.03 -26.44 -4.07
C LEU A 275 -13.49 -27.58 -3.18
N THR A 276 -13.42 -27.35 -1.87
CA THR A 276 -12.92 -28.33 -0.88
C THR A 276 -14.06 -29.09 -0.18
N ARG A 277 -15.30 -28.84 -0.53
CA ARG A 277 -16.50 -29.58 -0.08
C ARG A 277 -17.01 -30.50 -1.17
#